data_6eff93d3120bb4e5bc242de23e97ecb4
#
_entry.id   6eff93d3120bb4e5bc242de23e97ecb4
#
_cell.length_a   1.000
_cell.length_b   1.000
_cell.length_c   1.000
_cell.angle_alpha   90.00
_cell.angle_beta   90.00
_cell.angle_gamma   90.00
#
_symmetry.space_group_name_H-M   'P 1'
#
loop_
_entity.id
_entity.type
_entity.pdbx_description
1 polymer ?
#
loop_
_entity_poly.entity_id
_entity_poly.type
_entity_poly.pdbx_seq_one_letter_code
_entity_poly.pdbx_strand_id
1 'polypeptide(L)'
;MPHRTKTRGNGTGCAYWDPVHRYWIAQVIVDWRVSAEDKPLVPVKKTKGGFKTRDKALQYCPILKAEHNGQTASDMTLQQIYEAWEPWYSPRVDASTMNGYRAAYNWFKQLHGLRIVGISADQLQKCMDDCPKGKRTHQNMKVVAGLLWKYAKSKHIVSQVESETLYTGRGQSKKREALTDIEVEKIRKAIGQYRYAEYIYCLCYLGYRPGEMLELRKDQVIEHKGRLFLIEGKKTDAGRNRTVPVHQKIEDIVRDRLMVPGTDLVFPQYQFGRVSKKHPVALFEGFKQMSDNYFREMVFKPIMASLGIAEGKVPYGARHTFSNKLKDAEGNDIDKAALMGHSDYTFTQTKYQSTSLDELAAVMDSVK
;
A
#
# COMPACT_ATOMS: atom_id res chain seq x y z
N MET A 1 -24.13 1.53 25.87
CA MET A 1 -24.21 0.86 24.55
C MET A 1 -23.05 1.39 23.70
N PRO A 2 -22.21 0.54 23.10
CA PRO A 2 -21.08 1.00 22.30
C PRO A 2 -21.58 1.71 21.04
N HIS A 3 -21.08 2.91 20.79
CA HIS A 3 -21.32 3.64 19.55
C HIS A 3 -20.87 2.79 18.36
N ARG A 4 -21.82 2.35 17.52
CA ARG A 4 -21.51 1.75 16.23
C ARG A 4 -20.82 2.80 15.36
N THR A 5 -19.53 2.67 15.15
CA THR A 5 -18.77 3.42 14.15
C THR A 5 -19.45 3.26 12.79
N LYS A 6 -19.89 4.38 12.19
CA LYS A 6 -20.47 4.38 10.84
C LYS A 6 -19.35 4.03 9.85
N THR A 7 -19.38 2.83 9.32
CA THR A 7 -18.39 2.30 8.35
C THR A 7 -18.65 2.76 6.92
N ARG A 8 -19.65 3.62 6.67
CA ARG A 8 -20.02 4.09 5.32
C ARG A 8 -20.43 5.56 5.33
N GLY A 9 -20.11 6.26 4.25
CA GLY A 9 -20.54 7.64 4.02
C GLY A 9 -22.07 7.78 4.01
N ASN A 10 -22.59 8.92 4.48
CA ASN A 10 -24.01 9.21 4.44
C ASN A 10 -24.52 9.22 2.97
N GLY A 11 -25.65 8.55 2.70
CA GLY A 11 -26.28 8.52 1.38
C GLY A 11 -25.91 7.35 0.46
N THR A 12 -25.02 6.45 0.88
CA THR A 12 -24.61 5.28 0.06
C THR A 12 -25.59 4.11 0.10
N GLY A 13 -26.68 4.20 0.88
CA GLY A 13 -27.67 3.14 1.04
C GLY A 13 -27.28 2.08 2.06
N CYS A 14 -28.21 1.17 2.33
CA CYS A 14 -27.99 0.05 3.24
C CYS A 14 -28.64 -1.23 2.70
N ALA A 15 -28.26 -2.38 3.27
CA ALA A 15 -28.93 -3.64 3.03
C ALA A 15 -29.29 -4.31 4.36
N TYR A 16 -30.49 -4.86 4.41
CA TYR A 16 -30.99 -5.60 5.54
C TYR A 16 -31.65 -6.91 5.11
N TRP A 17 -31.68 -7.87 6.02
CA TRP A 17 -32.27 -9.19 5.80
C TRP A 17 -33.78 -9.14 6.01
N ASP A 18 -34.54 -9.72 5.09
CA ASP A 18 -35.96 -9.98 5.23
C ASP A 18 -36.16 -11.44 5.69
N PRO A 19 -36.57 -11.67 6.94
CA PRO A 19 -36.74 -13.02 7.49
C PRO A 19 -37.97 -13.75 6.93
N VAL A 20 -38.97 -13.02 6.45
CA VAL A 20 -40.20 -13.59 5.91
C VAL A 20 -39.95 -14.17 4.51
N HIS A 21 -39.32 -13.39 3.65
CA HIS A 21 -39.05 -13.78 2.26
C HIS A 21 -37.67 -14.41 2.07
N ARG A 22 -36.84 -14.46 3.12
CA ARG A 22 -35.51 -15.10 3.14
C ARG A 22 -34.55 -14.57 2.07
N TYR A 23 -34.50 -13.26 1.91
CA TYR A 23 -33.54 -12.57 1.02
C TYR A 23 -33.08 -11.23 1.59
N TRP A 24 -32.03 -10.67 0.99
CA TRP A 24 -31.55 -9.35 1.33
C TRP A 24 -32.29 -8.27 0.52
N ILE A 25 -32.54 -7.13 1.18
CA ILE A 25 -33.18 -5.94 0.59
C ILE A 25 -32.16 -4.82 0.55
N ALA A 26 -31.99 -4.22 -0.64
CA ALA A 26 -31.29 -2.94 -0.83
C ALA A 26 -32.23 -1.79 -0.48
N GLN A 27 -31.75 -0.78 0.24
CA GLN A 27 -32.51 0.43 0.58
C GLN A 27 -31.65 1.67 0.38
N VAL A 28 -32.21 2.70 -0.27
CA VAL A 28 -31.57 4.01 -0.45
C VAL A 28 -32.54 5.13 -0.09
N ILE A 29 -32.00 6.23 0.43
CA ILE A 29 -32.74 7.48 0.57
C ILE A 29 -32.61 8.20 -0.78
N VAL A 30 -33.75 8.47 -1.39
CA VAL A 30 -33.83 9.07 -2.73
C VAL A 30 -34.25 10.53 -2.68
N ASP A 31 -34.96 10.94 -1.63
CA ASP A 31 -35.44 12.31 -1.43
C ASP A 31 -35.77 12.58 0.04
N TRP A 32 -36.08 13.83 0.38
CA TRP A 32 -36.52 14.27 1.69
C TRP A 32 -37.81 15.07 1.57
N ARG A 33 -38.84 14.74 2.34
CA ARG A 33 -40.14 15.43 2.34
C ARG A 33 -40.37 16.11 3.68
N VAL A 34 -40.97 17.29 3.60
CA VAL A 34 -41.57 17.95 4.76
C VAL A 34 -42.89 17.24 5.06
N SER A 35 -43.02 16.66 6.25
CA SER A 35 -44.21 15.90 6.62
C SER A 35 -45.37 16.77 7.10
N ALA A 36 -45.12 17.98 7.62
CA ALA A 36 -46.03 19.04 7.97
C ALA A 36 -45.21 20.31 8.29
N GLU A 37 -45.86 21.49 8.29
CA GLU A 37 -45.23 22.72 8.77
C GLU A 37 -44.70 22.51 10.18
N ASP A 38 -43.42 22.87 10.41
CA ASP A 38 -42.65 22.72 11.66
C ASP A 38 -42.20 21.30 12.06
N LYS A 39 -42.26 20.31 11.16
CA LYS A 39 -41.71 19.00 11.42
C LYS A 39 -40.38 18.74 10.70
N PRO A 40 -39.48 17.90 11.29
CA PRO A 40 -38.22 17.57 10.62
C PRO A 40 -38.44 16.83 9.29
N LEU A 41 -37.52 17.02 8.36
CA LEU A 41 -37.51 16.33 7.07
C LEU A 41 -37.52 14.81 7.25
N VAL A 42 -38.44 14.13 6.57
CA VAL A 42 -38.55 12.67 6.56
C VAL A 42 -37.95 12.09 5.30
N PRO A 43 -37.05 11.08 5.40
CA PRO A 43 -36.41 10.50 4.23
C PRO A 43 -37.39 9.67 3.40
N VAL A 44 -37.44 9.94 2.10
CA VAL A 44 -38.10 9.08 1.13
C VAL A 44 -37.17 7.93 0.76
N LYS A 45 -37.59 6.71 1.06
CA LYS A 45 -36.75 5.51 0.85
C LYS A 45 -37.30 4.70 -0.32
N LYS A 46 -36.39 4.18 -1.17
CA LYS A 46 -36.69 3.10 -2.12
C LYS A 46 -36.00 1.81 -1.71
N THR A 47 -36.68 0.71 -2.00
CA THR A 47 -36.20 -0.64 -1.65
C THR A 47 -36.31 -1.58 -2.84
N LYS A 48 -35.40 -2.54 -2.93
CA LYS A 48 -35.42 -3.66 -3.87
C LYS A 48 -34.99 -4.93 -3.15
N GLY A 49 -35.84 -5.95 -3.16
CA GLY A 49 -35.58 -7.26 -2.55
C GLY A 49 -35.10 -8.30 -3.56
N GLY A 50 -34.95 -9.54 -3.09
CA GLY A 50 -34.60 -10.70 -3.91
C GLY A 50 -33.10 -10.98 -4.04
N PHE A 51 -32.24 -10.34 -3.23
CA PHE A 51 -30.80 -10.59 -3.29
C PHE A 51 -30.38 -11.76 -2.38
N LYS A 52 -29.60 -12.69 -2.92
CA LYS A 52 -29.10 -13.85 -2.18
C LYS A 52 -28.06 -13.49 -1.11
N THR A 53 -27.34 -12.38 -1.28
CA THR A 53 -26.29 -11.94 -0.34
C THR A 53 -26.43 -10.45 -0.02
N ARG A 54 -25.95 -10.05 1.16
CA ARG A 54 -25.92 -8.65 1.60
C ARG A 54 -25.12 -7.77 0.62
N ASP A 55 -24.00 -8.28 0.13
CA ASP A 55 -23.12 -7.53 -0.77
C ASP A 55 -23.79 -7.24 -2.12
N LYS A 56 -24.56 -8.20 -2.67
CA LYS A 56 -25.33 -7.97 -3.88
C LYS A 56 -26.41 -6.90 -3.69
N ALA A 57 -27.08 -6.90 -2.55
CA ALA A 57 -28.07 -5.87 -2.23
C ALA A 57 -27.40 -4.48 -2.11
N LEU A 58 -26.25 -4.39 -1.45
CA LEU A 58 -25.50 -3.13 -1.31
C LEU A 58 -24.98 -2.60 -2.65
N GLN A 59 -24.53 -3.47 -3.54
CA GLN A 59 -24.10 -3.13 -4.89
C GLN A 59 -25.25 -2.58 -5.76
N TYR A 60 -26.48 -2.94 -5.44
CA TYR A 60 -27.65 -2.45 -6.18
C TYR A 60 -28.12 -1.06 -5.70
N CYS A 61 -27.72 -0.58 -4.54
CA CYS A 61 -28.15 0.72 -4.00
C CYS A 61 -27.94 1.91 -4.95
N PRO A 62 -26.78 2.09 -5.61
CA PRO A 62 -26.59 3.17 -6.58
C PRO A 62 -27.51 3.05 -7.78
N ILE A 63 -27.74 1.83 -8.26
CA ILE A 63 -28.66 1.55 -9.39
C ILE A 63 -30.08 1.94 -9.01
N LEU A 64 -30.53 1.54 -7.82
CA LEU A 64 -31.86 1.86 -7.29
C LEU A 64 -32.08 3.37 -7.14
N LYS A 65 -31.03 4.12 -6.79
CA LYS A 65 -31.07 5.59 -6.73
C LYS A 65 -31.17 6.21 -8.12
N ALA A 66 -30.42 5.69 -9.10
CA ALA A 66 -30.47 6.13 -10.49
C ALA A 66 -31.84 5.87 -11.11
N GLU A 67 -32.42 4.68 -10.91
CA GLU A 67 -33.77 4.32 -11.36
C GLU A 67 -34.87 5.27 -10.83
N HIS A 68 -34.71 5.78 -9.60
CA HIS A 68 -35.62 6.76 -9.03
C HIS A 68 -35.59 8.12 -9.74
N ASN A 69 -34.40 8.53 -10.16
CA ASN A 69 -34.21 9.80 -10.87
C ASN A 69 -34.62 9.72 -12.34
N GLY A 70 -35.30 8.67 -12.76
CA GLY A 70 -35.69 8.44 -14.16
C GLY A 70 -34.52 8.03 -15.06
N GLN A 71 -33.36 7.73 -14.46
CA GLN A 71 -32.20 7.22 -15.18
C GLN A 71 -32.33 5.72 -15.36
N THR A 72 -32.14 5.25 -16.59
CA THR A 72 -31.94 3.81 -16.85
C THR A 72 -30.55 3.39 -16.36
N ALA A 73 -30.31 2.09 -16.19
CA ALA A 73 -28.98 1.60 -15.82
C ALA A 73 -27.91 2.06 -16.83
N SER A 74 -28.29 2.23 -18.10
CA SER A 74 -27.42 2.75 -19.17
C SER A 74 -27.12 4.26 -19.06
N ASP A 75 -27.85 5.01 -18.24
CA ASP A 75 -27.60 6.45 -18.02
C ASP A 75 -26.62 6.74 -16.87
N MET A 76 -26.11 5.73 -16.20
CA MET A 76 -25.12 5.93 -15.13
C MET A 76 -23.84 6.55 -15.64
N THR A 77 -23.39 7.60 -14.93
CA THR A 77 -22.12 8.27 -15.23
C THR A 77 -20.93 7.42 -14.76
N LEU A 78 -19.75 7.71 -15.30
CA LEU A 78 -18.50 7.07 -14.87
C LEU A 78 -18.28 7.25 -13.36
N GLN A 79 -18.61 8.41 -12.80
CA GLN A 79 -18.55 8.67 -11.37
C GLN A 79 -19.48 7.75 -10.57
N GLN A 80 -20.73 7.62 -10.99
CA GLN A 80 -21.71 6.75 -10.32
C GLN A 80 -21.29 5.27 -10.37
N ILE A 81 -20.69 4.83 -11.48
CA ILE A 81 -20.11 3.49 -11.59
C ILE A 81 -18.93 3.33 -10.62
N TYR A 82 -18.05 4.33 -10.53
CA TYR A 82 -16.93 4.29 -9.59
C TYR A 82 -17.40 4.23 -8.13
N GLU A 83 -18.34 5.06 -7.74
CA GLU A 83 -18.92 5.11 -6.38
C GLU A 83 -19.61 3.79 -6.00
N ALA A 84 -20.19 3.08 -6.97
CA ALA A 84 -20.76 1.76 -6.76
C ALA A 84 -19.69 0.65 -6.68
N TRP A 85 -18.63 0.76 -7.49
CA TRP A 85 -17.55 -0.21 -7.60
C TRP A 85 -16.57 -0.15 -6.42
N GLU A 86 -16.18 1.04 -5.97
CA GLU A 86 -15.12 1.21 -4.97
C GLU A 86 -15.41 0.49 -3.65
N PRO A 87 -16.58 0.62 -3.01
CA PRO A 87 -16.88 -0.10 -1.76
C PRO A 87 -16.95 -1.62 -1.93
N TRP A 88 -17.29 -2.07 -3.13
CA TRP A 88 -17.31 -3.49 -3.44
C TRP A 88 -15.91 -4.05 -3.67
N TYR A 89 -15.02 -3.28 -4.30
CA TYR A 89 -13.69 -3.75 -4.68
C TYR A 89 -12.62 -3.54 -3.60
N SER A 90 -12.69 -2.45 -2.85
CA SER A 90 -11.66 -2.08 -1.86
C SER A 90 -11.36 -3.14 -0.79
N PRO A 91 -12.31 -3.97 -0.31
CA PRO A 91 -11.99 -5.03 0.65
C PRO A 91 -11.20 -6.21 0.05
N ARG A 92 -11.03 -6.25 -1.28
CA ARG A 92 -10.39 -7.36 -2.02
C ARG A 92 -8.94 -7.08 -2.39
N VAL A 93 -8.45 -5.89 -2.07
CA VAL A 93 -7.10 -5.44 -2.40
C VAL A 93 -6.49 -4.68 -1.23
N ASP A 94 -5.16 -4.61 -1.20
CA ASP A 94 -4.46 -3.80 -0.21
C ASP A 94 -4.80 -2.31 -0.35
N ALA A 95 -4.80 -1.60 0.78
CA ALA A 95 -5.04 -0.16 0.83
C ALA A 95 -4.10 0.63 -0.11
N SER A 96 -2.83 0.21 -0.21
CA SER A 96 -1.85 0.83 -1.11
C SER A 96 -2.22 0.68 -2.60
N THR A 97 -2.74 -0.48 -2.99
CA THR A 97 -3.24 -0.75 -4.34
C THR A 97 -4.46 0.11 -4.64
N MET A 98 -5.41 0.16 -3.70
CA MET A 98 -6.62 0.98 -3.85
C MET A 98 -6.29 2.48 -3.94
N ASN A 99 -5.33 2.99 -3.16
CA ASN A 99 -4.85 4.36 -3.26
C ASN A 99 -4.24 4.65 -4.65
N GLY A 100 -3.52 3.69 -5.22
CA GLY A 100 -3.01 3.77 -6.59
C GLY A 100 -4.12 3.87 -7.64
N TYR A 101 -5.22 3.13 -7.45
CA TYR A 101 -6.39 3.18 -8.34
C TYR A 101 -7.19 4.47 -8.17
N ARG A 102 -7.37 4.98 -6.94
CA ARG A 102 -7.98 6.29 -6.68
C ARG A 102 -7.22 7.41 -7.39
N ALA A 103 -5.89 7.42 -7.23
CA ALA A 103 -5.03 8.41 -7.89
C ALA A 103 -5.10 8.31 -9.42
N ALA A 104 -5.17 7.09 -9.97
CA ALA A 104 -5.31 6.86 -11.41
C ALA A 104 -6.69 7.27 -11.94
N TYR A 105 -7.77 6.96 -11.21
CA TYR A 105 -9.13 7.36 -11.55
C TYR A 105 -9.29 8.88 -11.67
N ASN A 106 -8.62 9.64 -10.81
CA ASN A 106 -8.66 11.11 -10.84
C ASN A 106 -8.15 11.70 -12.18
N TRP A 107 -7.35 10.97 -12.94
CA TRP A 107 -6.91 11.41 -14.27
C TRP A 107 -8.02 11.34 -15.34
N PHE A 108 -9.10 10.63 -15.07
CA PHE A 108 -10.31 10.60 -15.89
C PHE A 108 -11.34 11.66 -15.49
N LYS A 109 -10.96 12.69 -14.69
CA LYS A 109 -11.88 13.68 -14.12
C LYS A 109 -12.82 14.33 -15.16
N GLN A 110 -12.33 14.62 -16.36
CA GLN A 110 -13.14 15.19 -17.44
C GLN A 110 -14.26 14.25 -17.95
N LEU A 111 -14.17 12.94 -17.68
CA LEU A 111 -15.14 11.93 -18.07
C LEU A 111 -16.12 11.56 -16.94
N HIS A 112 -15.89 12.01 -15.70
CA HIS A 112 -16.65 11.58 -14.54
C HIS A 112 -18.16 11.84 -14.70
N GLY A 113 -18.55 12.99 -15.28
CA GLY A 113 -19.93 13.37 -15.51
C GLY A 113 -20.57 12.75 -16.75
N LEU A 114 -19.81 12.07 -17.60
CA LEU A 114 -20.34 11.46 -18.81
C LEU A 114 -20.96 10.09 -18.51
N ARG A 115 -22.02 9.74 -19.26
CA ARG A 115 -22.60 8.39 -19.20
C ARG A 115 -21.59 7.37 -19.70
N ILE A 116 -21.40 6.27 -18.94
CA ILE A 116 -20.36 5.27 -19.26
C ILE A 116 -20.55 4.66 -20.65
N VAL A 117 -21.78 4.50 -21.10
CA VAL A 117 -22.10 3.97 -22.45
C VAL A 117 -21.67 4.90 -23.58
N GLY A 118 -21.47 6.19 -23.31
CA GLY A 118 -21.04 7.19 -24.29
C GLY A 118 -19.55 7.50 -24.25
N ILE A 119 -18.78 6.84 -23.38
CA ILE A 119 -17.33 7.05 -23.29
C ILE A 119 -16.62 6.05 -24.20
N SER A 120 -15.88 6.58 -25.18
CA SER A 120 -15.09 5.77 -26.11
C SER A 120 -13.68 5.46 -25.59
N ALA A 121 -13.04 4.44 -26.16
CA ALA A 121 -11.64 4.13 -25.91
C ALA A 121 -10.71 5.33 -26.22
N ASP A 122 -11.00 6.09 -27.26
CA ASP A 122 -10.21 7.28 -27.64
C ASP A 122 -10.25 8.37 -26.57
N GLN A 123 -11.39 8.59 -25.93
CA GLN A 123 -11.51 9.54 -24.82
C GLN A 123 -10.72 9.09 -23.58
N LEU A 124 -10.75 7.79 -23.28
CA LEU A 124 -9.93 7.21 -22.22
C LEU A 124 -8.44 7.33 -22.55
N GLN A 125 -8.06 7.00 -23.80
CA GLN A 125 -6.66 7.12 -24.27
C GLN A 125 -6.18 8.56 -24.18
N LYS A 126 -6.98 9.54 -24.61
CA LYS A 126 -6.63 10.95 -24.48
C LYS A 126 -6.34 11.35 -23.04
N CYS A 127 -7.15 10.91 -22.06
CA CYS A 127 -6.86 11.17 -20.66
C CYS A 127 -5.52 10.57 -20.22
N MET A 128 -5.16 9.41 -20.77
CA MET A 128 -3.87 8.78 -20.48
C MET A 128 -2.71 9.55 -21.13
N ASP A 129 -2.87 9.99 -22.37
CA ASP A 129 -1.84 10.73 -23.10
C ASP A 129 -1.60 12.12 -22.48
N ASP A 130 -2.65 12.77 -21.98
CA ASP A 130 -2.57 14.04 -21.26
C ASP A 130 -1.97 13.90 -19.84
N CYS A 131 -1.79 12.66 -19.33
CA CYS A 131 -1.25 12.42 -18.01
C CYS A 131 0.29 12.50 -18.00
N PRO A 132 0.90 13.49 -17.32
CA PRO A 132 2.37 13.67 -17.31
C PRO A 132 3.11 12.68 -16.40
N LYS A 133 2.40 11.72 -15.82
CA LYS A 133 2.97 10.74 -14.89
C LYS A 133 3.66 9.59 -15.63
N GLY A 134 4.47 8.83 -14.89
CA GLY A 134 5.22 7.71 -15.47
C GLY A 134 4.36 6.48 -15.77
N LYS A 135 4.97 5.51 -16.46
CA LYS A 135 4.38 4.25 -16.94
C LYS A 135 3.49 3.55 -15.91
N ARG A 136 3.88 3.51 -14.63
CA ARG A 136 3.08 2.86 -13.56
C ARG A 136 1.71 3.52 -13.38
N THR A 137 1.63 4.84 -13.47
CA THR A 137 0.35 5.55 -13.38
C THR A 137 -0.53 5.20 -14.58
N HIS A 138 0.02 5.19 -15.80
CA HIS A 138 -0.71 4.78 -17.00
C HIS A 138 -1.20 3.32 -16.90
N GLN A 139 -0.38 2.42 -16.38
CA GLN A 139 -0.81 1.04 -16.11
C GLN A 139 -1.98 0.99 -15.13
N ASN A 140 -1.91 1.75 -14.03
CA ASN A 140 -3.01 1.83 -13.07
C ASN A 140 -4.28 2.46 -13.70
N MET A 141 -4.14 3.46 -14.57
CA MET A 141 -5.26 4.04 -15.32
C MET A 141 -5.93 2.99 -16.22
N LYS A 142 -5.16 2.24 -16.99
CA LYS A 142 -5.69 1.13 -17.80
C LYS A 142 -6.39 0.08 -16.94
N VAL A 143 -5.77 -0.31 -15.81
CA VAL A 143 -6.34 -1.31 -14.91
C VAL A 143 -7.65 -0.83 -14.30
N VAL A 144 -7.70 0.40 -13.74
CA VAL A 144 -8.93 0.90 -13.11
C VAL A 144 -10.05 1.10 -14.14
N ALA A 145 -9.76 1.60 -15.34
CA ALA A 145 -10.72 1.65 -16.43
C ALA A 145 -11.28 0.24 -16.73
N GLY A 146 -10.38 -0.76 -16.90
CA GLY A 146 -10.80 -2.14 -17.13
C GLY A 146 -11.68 -2.72 -16.02
N LEU A 147 -11.36 -2.43 -14.77
CA LEU A 147 -12.16 -2.89 -13.63
C LEU A 147 -13.54 -2.25 -13.61
N LEU A 148 -13.65 -0.95 -13.91
CA LEU A 148 -14.93 -0.24 -13.97
C LEU A 148 -15.82 -0.75 -15.10
N TRP A 149 -15.27 -0.93 -16.31
CA TRP A 149 -16.03 -1.48 -17.44
C TRP A 149 -16.43 -2.93 -17.22
N LYS A 150 -15.57 -3.77 -16.66
CA LYS A 150 -15.92 -5.14 -16.27
C LYS A 150 -17.02 -5.17 -15.21
N TYR A 151 -16.98 -4.26 -14.26
CA TYR A 151 -18.04 -4.12 -13.25
C TYR A 151 -19.35 -3.68 -13.92
N ALA A 152 -19.34 -2.64 -14.76
CA ALA A 152 -20.51 -2.17 -15.48
C ALA A 152 -21.10 -3.26 -16.40
N LYS A 153 -20.24 -4.04 -17.09
CA LYS A 153 -20.66 -5.18 -17.92
C LYS A 153 -21.32 -6.27 -17.07
N SER A 154 -20.79 -6.57 -15.90
CA SER A 154 -21.41 -7.55 -14.98
C SER A 154 -22.78 -7.11 -14.45
N LYS A 155 -23.11 -5.82 -14.58
CA LYS A 155 -24.39 -5.22 -14.22
C LYS A 155 -25.29 -4.97 -15.44
N HIS A 156 -24.87 -5.44 -16.62
CA HIS A 156 -25.58 -5.24 -17.90
C HIS A 156 -25.77 -3.75 -18.29
N ILE A 157 -24.88 -2.87 -17.80
CA ILE A 157 -24.91 -1.42 -18.11
C ILE A 157 -24.23 -1.17 -19.45
N VAL A 158 -23.13 -1.87 -19.72
CA VAL A 158 -22.37 -1.81 -20.98
C VAL A 158 -22.26 -3.21 -21.59
N SER A 159 -22.13 -3.29 -22.90
CA SER A 159 -21.93 -4.56 -23.64
C SER A 159 -20.46 -4.88 -23.88
N GLN A 160 -19.59 -3.86 -24.00
CA GLN A 160 -18.19 -3.96 -24.33
C GLN A 160 -17.29 -3.40 -23.21
N VAL A 161 -16.00 -3.74 -23.25
CA VAL A 161 -14.99 -3.23 -22.32
C VAL A 161 -14.02 -2.34 -23.10
N GLU A 162 -14.31 -1.04 -23.15
CA GLU A 162 -13.57 -0.05 -23.94
C GLU A 162 -12.07 0.05 -23.57
N SER A 163 -11.71 -0.34 -22.34
CA SER A 163 -10.33 -0.26 -21.86
C SER A 163 -9.37 -1.34 -22.42
N GLU A 164 -9.87 -2.34 -23.16
CA GLU A 164 -9.02 -3.43 -23.67
C GLU A 164 -7.99 -2.92 -24.69
N THR A 165 -8.37 -1.95 -25.52
CA THR A 165 -7.53 -1.35 -26.56
C THR A 165 -6.58 -0.28 -26.06
N LEU A 166 -6.67 0.14 -24.78
CA LEU A 166 -5.85 1.21 -24.24
C LEU A 166 -4.35 0.86 -24.23
N TYR A 167 -3.54 1.83 -24.63
CA TYR A 167 -2.10 1.72 -24.70
C TYR A 167 -1.41 2.49 -23.57
N THR A 168 -0.44 1.86 -22.88
CA THR A 168 0.23 2.46 -21.72
C THR A 168 1.55 3.16 -22.04
N GLY A 169 1.89 3.31 -23.31
CA GLY A 169 3.14 3.94 -23.76
C GLY A 169 4.40 3.12 -23.44
N ARG A 170 5.52 3.54 -24.04
CA ARG A 170 6.84 2.91 -23.86
C ARG A 170 7.67 3.54 -22.73
N GLY A 171 7.08 4.28 -21.82
CA GLY A 171 7.79 4.96 -20.75
C GLY A 171 8.75 4.02 -20.01
N GLN A 172 10.03 4.39 -19.92
CA GLN A 172 10.99 3.64 -19.12
C GLN A 172 10.74 3.90 -17.64
N SER A 173 10.70 2.85 -16.84
CA SER A 173 10.78 3.02 -15.39
C SER A 173 12.21 3.44 -15.03
N LYS A 174 12.39 4.51 -14.27
CA LYS A 174 13.71 4.84 -13.72
C LYS A 174 14.19 3.66 -12.90
N LYS A 175 15.35 3.08 -13.25
CA LYS A 175 15.99 2.04 -12.44
C LYS A 175 16.33 2.65 -11.08
N ARG A 176 16.02 1.91 -10.02
CA ARG A 176 16.46 2.28 -8.68
C ARG A 176 17.89 1.81 -8.50
N GLU A 177 18.80 2.75 -8.37
CA GLU A 177 20.21 2.45 -8.26
C GLU A 177 20.58 1.97 -6.86
N ALA A 178 21.43 0.96 -6.77
CA ALA A 178 22.08 0.55 -5.53
C ALA A 178 23.05 1.65 -5.06
N LEU A 179 23.34 1.64 -3.76
CA LEU A 179 24.46 2.41 -3.20
C LEU A 179 25.77 1.66 -3.47
N THR A 180 26.80 2.38 -3.83
CA THR A 180 28.15 1.85 -3.97
C THR A 180 28.80 1.62 -2.60
N ASP A 181 29.88 0.82 -2.51
CA ASP A 181 30.56 0.60 -1.25
C ASP A 181 31.16 1.89 -0.67
N ILE A 182 31.61 2.82 -1.53
CA ILE A 182 32.07 4.15 -1.10
C ILE A 182 30.92 4.94 -0.47
N GLU A 183 29.74 4.89 -1.04
CA GLU A 183 28.55 5.57 -0.49
C GLU A 183 28.11 4.93 0.84
N VAL A 184 28.13 3.60 0.93
CA VAL A 184 27.83 2.87 2.18
C VAL A 184 28.83 3.24 3.27
N GLU A 185 30.13 3.36 2.95
CA GLU A 185 31.16 3.78 3.91
C GLU A 185 30.99 5.24 4.36
N LYS A 186 30.55 6.14 3.46
CA LYS A 186 30.18 7.52 3.84
C LYS A 186 29.02 7.51 4.84
N ILE A 187 28.01 6.68 4.61
CA ILE A 187 26.84 6.54 5.52
C ILE A 187 27.32 5.99 6.87
N ARG A 188 28.19 4.99 6.89
CA ARG A 188 28.75 4.44 8.13
C ARG A 188 29.47 5.51 8.97
N LYS A 189 30.28 6.35 8.33
CA LYS A 189 30.99 7.46 8.99
C LYS A 189 30.05 8.56 9.49
N ALA A 190 28.85 8.65 8.93
CA ALA A 190 27.83 9.62 9.32
C ALA A 190 27.02 9.19 10.56
N ILE A 191 27.16 7.92 11.00
CA ILE A 191 26.53 7.43 12.23
C ILE A 191 27.04 8.25 13.42
N GLY A 192 26.12 8.71 14.27
CA GLY A 192 26.38 9.62 15.37
C GLY A 192 26.44 11.11 14.98
N GLN A 193 26.66 11.44 13.71
CA GLN A 193 26.61 12.83 13.21
C GLN A 193 25.21 13.21 12.72
N TYR A 194 24.52 12.30 12.04
CA TYR A 194 23.17 12.49 11.53
C TYR A 194 22.23 11.49 12.19
N ARG A 195 21.13 11.99 12.75
CA ARG A 195 20.09 11.14 13.33
C ARG A 195 19.53 10.18 12.28
N TYR A 196 19.45 8.90 12.59
CA TYR A 196 18.97 7.82 11.72
C TYR A 196 19.92 7.43 10.57
N ALA A 197 21.17 7.91 10.53
CA ALA A 197 22.14 7.42 9.56
C ALA A 197 22.37 5.91 9.72
N GLU A 198 22.35 5.42 10.96
CA GLU A 198 22.43 4.00 11.32
C GLU A 198 21.26 3.18 10.71
N TYR A 199 20.06 3.75 10.52
CA TYR A 199 18.94 3.05 9.89
C TYR A 199 19.21 2.80 8.40
N ILE A 200 19.78 3.79 7.72
CA ILE A 200 20.18 3.65 6.31
C ILE A 200 21.28 2.61 6.18
N TYR A 201 22.25 2.64 7.09
CA TYR A 201 23.35 1.68 7.10
C TYR A 201 22.85 0.24 7.36
N CYS A 202 21.99 0.04 8.36
CA CYS A 202 21.35 -1.25 8.63
C CYS A 202 20.57 -1.78 7.41
N LEU A 203 19.85 -0.90 6.73
CA LEU A 203 19.08 -1.30 5.55
C LEU A 203 19.94 -1.87 4.42
N CYS A 204 21.21 -1.45 4.32
CA CYS A 204 22.18 -1.98 3.36
C CYS A 204 22.65 -3.42 3.66
N TYR A 205 22.40 -3.93 4.88
CA TYR A 205 22.83 -5.26 5.33
C TYR A 205 21.69 -6.18 5.77
N LEU A 206 20.43 -5.70 5.80
CA LEU A 206 19.28 -6.50 6.19
C LEU A 206 18.50 -7.07 4.99
N GLY A 207 18.63 -6.44 3.83
CA GLY A 207 17.86 -6.83 2.65
C GLY A 207 16.34 -6.68 2.78
N TYR A 208 15.84 -6.11 3.86
CA TYR A 208 14.43 -5.79 4.04
C TYR A 208 13.95 -4.67 3.10
N ARG A 209 12.66 -4.62 2.82
CA ARG A 209 12.07 -3.39 2.28
C ARG A 209 12.09 -2.32 3.36
N PRO A 210 12.24 -1.02 3.01
CA PRO A 210 12.28 0.04 4.02
C PRO A 210 11.11 -0.04 5.03
N GLY A 211 9.88 -0.24 4.56
CA GLY A 211 8.73 -0.36 5.44
C GLY A 211 8.78 -1.59 6.36
N GLU A 212 9.27 -2.73 5.89
CA GLU A 212 9.47 -3.94 6.71
C GLU A 212 10.44 -3.66 7.86
N MET A 213 11.58 -3.01 7.57
CA MET A 213 12.54 -2.63 8.60
C MET A 213 11.95 -1.64 9.62
N LEU A 214 11.19 -0.63 9.16
CA LEU A 214 10.61 0.39 10.02
C LEU A 214 9.41 -0.11 10.86
N GLU A 215 8.83 -1.25 10.49
CA GLU A 215 7.76 -1.92 11.23
C GLU A 215 8.29 -2.98 12.20
N LEU A 216 9.59 -3.34 12.11
CA LEU A 216 10.20 -4.41 12.91
C LEU A 216 10.07 -4.14 14.40
N ARG A 217 9.53 -5.13 15.11
CA ARG A 217 9.34 -5.09 16.57
C ARG A 217 10.41 -5.90 17.28
N LYS A 218 10.65 -5.57 18.54
CA LYS A 218 11.65 -6.26 19.39
C LYS A 218 11.31 -7.72 19.65
N ASP A 219 10.01 -8.06 19.72
CA ASP A 219 9.53 -9.43 19.89
C ASP A 219 9.71 -10.30 18.63
N GLN A 220 10.07 -9.70 17.50
CA GLN A 220 10.43 -10.36 16.25
C GLN A 220 11.94 -10.60 16.11
N VAL A 221 12.70 -10.31 17.15
CA VAL A 221 14.15 -10.57 17.20
C VAL A 221 14.41 -11.75 18.10
N ILE A 222 15.02 -12.78 17.56
CA ILE A 222 15.42 -13.98 18.29
C ILE A 222 16.94 -14.10 18.33
N GLU A 223 17.47 -14.76 19.36
CA GLU A 223 18.88 -15.09 19.44
C GLU A 223 19.07 -16.60 19.34
N HIS A 224 19.96 -17.03 18.46
CA HIS A 224 20.34 -18.43 18.31
C HIS A 224 21.85 -18.54 18.23
N LYS A 225 22.48 -19.34 19.14
CA LYS A 225 23.92 -19.52 19.23
C LYS A 225 24.71 -18.20 19.32
N GLY A 226 24.18 -17.21 20.06
CA GLY A 226 24.83 -15.90 20.24
C GLY A 226 24.61 -14.93 19.07
N ARG A 227 23.90 -15.29 18.01
CA ARG A 227 23.60 -14.48 16.85
C ARG A 227 22.15 -14.03 16.83
N LEU A 228 21.93 -12.78 16.46
CA LEU A 228 20.58 -12.24 16.29
C LEU A 228 19.99 -12.59 14.92
N PHE A 229 18.70 -12.92 14.92
CA PHE A 229 17.88 -13.14 13.73
C PHE A 229 16.63 -12.27 13.81
N LEU A 230 16.26 -11.66 12.70
CA LEU A 230 15.08 -10.82 12.58
C LEU A 230 14.03 -11.58 11.78
N ILE A 231 12.80 -11.59 12.29
CA ILE A 231 11.67 -12.28 11.65
C ILE A 231 10.64 -11.25 11.21
N GLU A 232 10.62 -10.88 9.95
CA GLU A 232 9.66 -9.90 9.39
C GLU A 232 9.36 -10.21 7.93
N GLY A 233 8.31 -9.62 7.41
CA GLY A 233 7.88 -9.67 6.02
C GLY A 233 6.38 -9.89 5.91
N LYS A 234 5.65 -8.93 5.31
CA LYS A 234 4.17 -8.94 5.25
C LYS A 234 3.63 -8.89 3.83
N LYS A 235 4.41 -8.41 2.87
CA LYS A 235 3.91 -7.96 1.57
C LYS A 235 3.69 -9.07 0.55
N THR A 236 4.43 -10.16 0.63
CA THR A 236 4.32 -11.31 -0.29
C THR A 236 4.36 -12.60 0.50
N ASP A 237 3.71 -13.66 0.01
CA ASP A 237 3.71 -14.96 0.71
C ASP A 237 5.13 -15.51 0.91
N ALA A 238 6.03 -15.32 -0.05
CA ALA A 238 7.44 -15.70 0.05
C ALA A 238 8.28 -14.79 0.99
N GLY A 239 7.82 -13.58 1.27
CA GLY A 239 8.46 -12.67 2.21
C GLY A 239 7.87 -12.73 3.62
N ARG A 240 6.78 -13.47 3.81
CA ARG A 240 6.06 -13.52 5.09
C ARG A 240 6.85 -14.33 6.10
N ASN A 241 7.11 -13.74 7.29
CA ASN A 241 7.92 -14.33 8.36
C ASN A 241 9.34 -14.74 7.91
N ARG A 242 9.92 -13.97 7.00
CA ARG A 242 11.28 -14.20 6.54
C ARG A 242 12.27 -13.99 7.68
N THR A 243 13.12 -14.99 7.91
CA THR A 243 14.18 -14.93 8.92
C THR A 243 15.49 -14.46 8.29
N VAL A 244 16.03 -13.36 8.80
CA VAL A 244 17.28 -12.76 8.31
C VAL A 244 18.27 -12.68 9.47
N PRO A 245 19.44 -13.36 9.38
CA PRO A 245 20.53 -13.21 10.35
C PRO A 245 21.01 -11.75 10.34
N VAL A 246 21.32 -11.22 11.51
CA VAL A 246 21.94 -9.89 11.60
C VAL A 246 23.40 -10.00 11.16
N HIS A 247 23.78 -9.18 10.18
CA HIS A 247 25.17 -9.13 9.71
C HIS A 247 26.07 -8.50 10.77
N GLN A 248 27.30 -9.04 10.96
CA GLN A 248 28.26 -8.59 11.98
C GLN A 248 28.52 -7.06 11.97
N LYS A 249 28.55 -6.42 10.80
CA LYS A 249 28.75 -4.96 10.68
C LYS A 249 27.67 -4.09 11.31
N ILE A 250 26.49 -4.65 11.57
CA ILE A 250 25.33 -3.93 12.12
C ILE A 250 24.83 -4.54 13.43
N GLU A 251 25.47 -5.60 13.93
CA GLU A 251 24.98 -6.33 15.11
C GLU A 251 24.95 -5.44 16.34
N ASP A 252 26.03 -4.69 16.62
CA ASP A 252 26.08 -3.78 17.76
C ASP A 252 24.98 -2.72 17.68
N ILE A 253 24.72 -2.17 16.47
CA ILE A 253 23.64 -1.21 16.27
C ILE A 253 22.28 -1.83 16.61
N VAL A 254 22.02 -3.06 16.16
CA VAL A 254 20.75 -3.74 16.44
C VAL A 254 20.64 -4.05 17.95
N ARG A 255 21.70 -4.54 18.60
CA ARG A 255 21.71 -4.78 20.05
C ARG A 255 21.42 -3.50 20.84
N ASP A 256 22.04 -2.38 20.48
CA ASP A 256 21.78 -1.08 21.10
C ASP A 256 20.31 -0.65 20.93
N ARG A 257 19.72 -0.89 19.73
CA ARG A 257 18.29 -0.58 19.48
C ARG A 257 17.35 -1.43 20.32
N LEU A 258 17.67 -2.68 20.58
CA LEU A 258 16.87 -3.54 21.45
C LEU A 258 16.82 -3.02 22.89
N MET A 259 17.90 -2.38 23.37
CA MET A 259 18.00 -1.83 24.71
C MET A 259 17.30 -0.48 24.91
N VAL A 260 16.84 0.19 23.85
CA VAL A 260 16.12 1.48 23.96
C VAL A 260 14.79 1.27 24.70
N PRO A 261 14.59 1.88 25.89
CA PRO A 261 13.35 1.72 26.65
C PRO A 261 12.21 2.56 26.05
N GLY A 262 10.95 2.22 26.37
CA GLY A 262 9.77 3.01 26.01
C GLY A 262 9.30 2.83 24.57
N THR A 263 9.80 1.84 23.86
CA THR A 263 9.32 1.45 22.52
C THR A 263 9.47 -0.04 22.29
N ASP A 264 8.50 -0.63 21.59
CA ASP A 264 8.56 -2.00 21.10
C ASP A 264 9.18 -2.10 19.69
N LEU A 265 9.45 -0.97 19.05
CA LEU A 265 10.04 -0.92 17.71
C LEU A 265 11.57 -0.98 17.80
N VAL A 266 12.20 -1.71 16.86
CA VAL A 266 13.67 -1.73 16.73
C VAL A 266 14.16 -0.41 16.11
N PHE A 267 13.42 0.13 15.13
CA PHE A 267 13.78 1.35 14.40
C PHE A 267 12.69 2.43 14.53
N PRO A 268 12.44 2.96 15.75
CA PRO A 268 11.39 3.95 15.98
C PRO A 268 11.74 5.33 15.45
N GLN A 269 10.73 6.15 15.18
CA GLN A 269 10.85 7.59 15.02
C GLN A 269 10.81 8.26 16.40
N TYR A 270 11.83 9.06 16.71
CA TYR A 270 11.86 9.90 17.90
C TYR A 270 10.91 11.08 17.71
N GLN A 271 10.05 11.35 18.70
CA GLN A 271 9.16 12.48 18.71
C GLN A 271 9.69 13.57 19.64
N PHE A 272 9.59 14.80 19.18
CA PHE A 272 9.99 15.98 19.95
C PHE A 272 8.88 17.02 19.89
N GLY A 273 8.64 17.68 21.02
CA GLY A 273 7.71 18.78 21.16
C GLY A 273 8.11 19.97 20.28
N ARG A 274 7.14 20.82 20.01
CA ARG A 274 7.39 22.05 19.24
C ARG A 274 8.22 23.05 20.05
N VAL A 275 9.27 23.57 19.45
CA VAL A 275 9.99 24.72 19.99
C VAL A 275 9.06 25.94 20.01
N SER A 276 8.97 26.60 21.13
CA SER A 276 8.17 27.83 21.32
C SER A 276 8.91 28.80 22.22
N LYS A 277 8.42 30.07 22.34
CA LYS A 277 8.99 31.03 23.28
C LYS A 277 9.00 30.51 24.74
N LYS A 278 8.01 29.68 25.12
CA LYS A 278 7.94 29.05 26.45
C LYS A 278 8.82 27.82 26.59
N HIS A 279 9.10 27.12 25.48
CA HIS A 279 9.92 25.94 25.43
C HIS A 279 10.94 26.09 24.28
N PRO A 280 12.07 26.79 24.55
CA PRO A 280 13.07 27.10 23.51
C PRO A 280 13.87 25.86 23.04
N VAL A 281 13.75 24.76 23.74
CA VAL A 281 14.35 23.45 23.36
C VAL A 281 13.25 22.45 23.13
N ALA A 282 13.37 21.67 22.04
CA ALA A 282 12.45 20.57 21.76
C ALA A 282 12.66 19.44 22.77
N LEU A 283 11.67 19.23 23.64
CA LEU A 283 11.71 18.12 24.61
C LEU A 283 11.31 16.81 23.92
N PHE A 284 11.96 15.72 24.35
CA PHE A 284 11.59 14.40 23.88
C PHE A 284 10.22 14.00 24.44
N GLU A 285 9.30 13.59 23.55
CA GLU A 285 7.93 13.23 23.90
C GLU A 285 7.66 11.73 23.76
N GLY A 286 8.56 10.96 23.15
CA GLY A 286 8.40 9.53 22.99
C GLY A 286 8.78 9.00 21.60
N PHE A 287 8.23 7.84 21.28
CA PHE A 287 8.50 7.12 20.04
C PHE A 287 7.21 6.86 19.27
N LYS A 288 7.33 6.74 17.95
CA LYS A 288 6.28 6.21 17.07
C LYS A 288 6.89 5.41 15.94
N GLN A 289 6.05 4.69 15.23
CA GLN A 289 6.44 4.06 13.97
C GLN A 289 6.78 5.12 12.93
N MET A 290 7.93 4.95 12.27
CA MET A 290 8.36 5.83 11.18
C MET A 290 7.65 5.40 9.89
N SER A 291 7.01 6.35 9.20
CA SER A 291 6.42 6.06 7.89
C SER A 291 7.47 6.06 6.77
N ASP A 292 7.26 5.26 5.72
CA ASP A 292 8.12 5.22 4.53
C ASP A 292 8.34 6.62 3.93
N ASN A 293 7.30 7.45 3.91
CA ASN A 293 7.39 8.80 3.37
C ASN A 293 8.28 9.69 4.23
N TYR A 294 8.12 9.64 5.54
CA TYR A 294 8.97 10.41 6.47
C TYR A 294 10.43 9.94 6.36
N PHE A 295 10.67 8.64 6.36
CA PHE A 295 12.02 8.09 6.20
C PHE A 295 12.67 8.55 4.89
N ARG A 296 11.92 8.50 3.78
CA ARG A 296 12.43 8.94 2.47
C ARG A 296 12.71 10.44 2.41
N GLU A 297 11.74 11.27 2.81
CA GLU A 297 11.82 12.72 2.59
C GLU A 297 12.60 13.46 3.69
N MET A 298 12.47 13.02 4.94
CA MET A 298 13.00 13.74 6.10
C MET A 298 14.30 13.13 6.66
N VAL A 299 14.62 11.89 6.27
CA VAL A 299 15.83 11.20 6.74
C VAL A 299 16.76 10.90 5.56
N PHE A 300 16.33 10.05 4.65
CA PHE A 300 17.20 9.53 3.59
C PHE A 300 17.70 10.64 2.66
N LYS A 301 16.81 11.40 2.06
CA LYS A 301 17.21 12.45 1.10
C LYS A 301 18.13 13.52 1.71
N PRO A 302 17.82 14.10 2.88
CA PRO A 302 18.70 15.10 3.49
C PRO A 302 20.08 14.54 3.82
N ILE A 303 20.17 13.31 4.35
CA ILE A 303 21.45 12.67 4.65
C ILE A 303 22.25 12.41 3.35
N MET A 304 21.62 11.86 2.30
CA MET A 304 22.29 11.66 1.02
C MET A 304 22.85 12.96 0.44
N ALA A 305 22.06 14.04 0.48
CA ALA A 305 22.49 15.36 0.02
C ALA A 305 23.68 15.88 0.84
N SER A 306 23.65 15.78 2.17
CA SER A 306 24.74 16.22 3.06
C SER A 306 26.03 15.43 2.85
N LEU A 307 25.93 14.17 2.42
CA LEU A 307 27.09 13.31 2.12
C LEU A 307 27.60 13.44 0.68
N GLY A 308 27.01 14.31 -0.13
CA GLY A 308 27.34 14.46 -1.53
C GLY A 308 27.08 13.17 -2.35
N ILE A 309 26.05 12.42 -2.01
CA ILE A 309 25.60 11.25 -2.75
C ILE A 309 24.60 11.71 -3.81
N ALA A 310 24.77 11.21 -5.04
CA ALA A 310 24.01 11.67 -6.21
C ALA A 310 22.48 11.62 -6.00
N GLU A 311 21.78 12.62 -6.54
CA GLU A 311 20.33 12.64 -6.61
C GLU A 311 19.79 11.42 -7.37
N GLY A 312 18.61 10.92 -6.95
CA GLY A 312 17.95 9.77 -7.58
C GLY A 312 18.07 8.47 -6.79
N LYS A 313 18.99 8.40 -5.81
CA LYS A 313 18.99 7.30 -4.83
C LYS A 313 17.73 7.36 -3.96
N VAL A 314 17.20 6.20 -3.63
CA VAL A 314 15.99 6.06 -2.80
C VAL A 314 16.22 4.96 -1.75
N PRO A 315 15.48 4.95 -0.63
CA PRO A 315 15.69 3.92 0.42
C PRO A 315 15.68 2.48 -0.10
N TYR A 316 14.86 2.20 -1.12
CA TYR A 316 14.84 0.88 -1.75
C TYR A 316 16.16 0.52 -2.46
N GLY A 317 17.00 1.51 -2.81
CA GLY A 317 18.35 1.30 -3.33
C GLY A 317 19.26 0.57 -2.36
N ALA A 318 19.07 0.75 -1.04
CA ALA A 318 19.83 0.02 -0.02
C ALA A 318 19.55 -1.49 -0.07
N ARG A 319 18.29 -1.90 -0.33
CA ARG A 319 17.96 -3.30 -0.58
C ARG A 319 18.62 -3.84 -1.86
N HIS A 320 18.75 -3.02 -2.92
CA HIS A 320 19.51 -3.40 -4.11
C HIS A 320 21.01 -3.54 -3.81
N THR A 321 21.56 -2.70 -2.91
CA THR A 321 22.93 -2.84 -2.41
C THR A 321 23.14 -4.19 -1.75
N PHE A 322 22.25 -4.58 -0.83
CA PHE A 322 22.31 -5.90 -0.22
C PHE A 322 22.20 -7.03 -1.25
N SER A 323 21.25 -6.91 -2.19
CA SER A 323 21.11 -7.90 -3.27
C SER A 323 22.38 -8.05 -4.13
N ASN A 324 23.09 -6.95 -4.39
CA ASN A 324 24.36 -7.00 -5.14
C ASN A 324 25.45 -7.69 -4.31
N LYS A 325 25.60 -7.33 -3.02
CA LYS A 325 26.55 -7.98 -2.12
C LYS A 325 26.27 -9.49 -1.97
N LEU A 326 25.00 -9.86 -1.91
CA LEU A 326 24.57 -11.25 -1.77
C LEU A 326 24.88 -12.10 -3.02
N LYS A 327 24.97 -11.50 -4.22
CA LYS A 327 25.38 -12.23 -5.43
C LYS A 327 26.79 -12.79 -5.30
N ASP A 328 27.68 -12.00 -4.70
CA ASP A 328 29.10 -12.35 -4.55
C ASP A 328 29.38 -13.14 -3.24
N ALA A 329 28.36 -13.34 -2.41
CA ALA A 329 28.44 -14.12 -1.19
C ALA A 329 28.52 -15.63 -1.48
N GLU A 330 29.15 -16.38 -0.60
CA GLU A 330 29.17 -17.85 -0.66
C GLU A 330 27.80 -18.42 -0.27
N GLY A 331 27.49 -19.64 -0.68
CA GLY A 331 26.23 -20.32 -0.39
C GLY A 331 25.35 -20.54 -1.63
N ASN A 332 24.32 -21.35 -1.45
CA ASN A 332 23.42 -21.73 -2.54
C ASN A 332 22.40 -20.61 -2.86
N ASP A 333 21.85 -20.65 -4.05
CA ASP A 333 20.88 -19.64 -4.53
C ASP A 333 19.56 -19.68 -3.76
N ILE A 334 19.20 -20.81 -3.13
CA ILE A 334 17.98 -20.96 -2.35
C ILE A 334 18.07 -20.12 -1.08
N ASP A 335 19.17 -20.23 -0.35
CA ASP A 335 19.40 -19.47 0.88
C ASP A 335 19.52 -17.97 0.59
N LYS A 336 20.19 -17.61 -0.53
CA LYS A 336 20.26 -16.22 -1.00
C LYS A 336 18.87 -15.68 -1.34
N ALA A 337 18.03 -16.47 -2.02
CA ALA A 337 16.68 -16.08 -2.33
C ALA A 337 15.79 -15.99 -1.07
N ALA A 338 15.97 -16.88 -0.10
CA ALA A 338 15.30 -16.84 1.20
C ALA A 338 15.64 -15.55 1.95
N LEU A 339 16.91 -15.17 2.02
CA LEU A 339 17.37 -13.91 2.61
C LEU A 339 16.74 -12.66 1.93
N MET A 340 16.49 -12.72 0.63
CA MET A 340 15.84 -11.64 -0.12
C MET A 340 14.30 -11.67 -0.07
N GLY A 341 13.69 -12.82 0.25
CA GLY A 341 12.23 -13.00 0.18
C GLY A 341 11.69 -12.83 -1.25
N HIS A 342 12.34 -13.49 -2.23
CA HIS A 342 11.92 -13.51 -3.63
C HIS A 342 10.96 -14.68 -3.89
N SER A 343 9.81 -14.41 -4.50
CA SER A 343 8.76 -15.40 -4.75
C SER A 343 9.10 -16.42 -5.85
N ASP A 344 9.95 -16.04 -6.80
CA ASP A 344 10.20 -16.87 -7.99
C ASP A 344 11.00 -18.14 -7.69
N TYR A 345 11.78 -18.16 -6.62
CA TYR A 345 12.49 -19.36 -6.16
C TYR A 345 11.66 -20.25 -5.22
N THR A 346 10.59 -19.72 -4.63
CA THR A 346 9.91 -20.36 -3.49
C THR A 346 8.88 -21.42 -3.92
N PHE A 347 8.34 -21.35 -5.12
CA PHE A 347 7.18 -22.18 -5.48
C PHE A 347 7.53 -23.65 -5.75
N THR A 348 8.73 -23.94 -6.21
CA THR A 348 9.12 -25.31 -6.59
C THR A 348 9.92 -26.04 -5.52
N GLN A 349 10.63 -25.33 -4.63
CA GLN A 349 11.58 -25.94 -3.69
C GLN A 349 11.23 -25.83 -2.20
N THR A 350 10.42 -24.86 -1.76
CA THR A 350 9.94 -24.76 -0.35
C THR A 350 9.11 -25.98 0.10
N LYS A 351 8.70 -26.81 -0.83
CA LYS A 351 8.02 -28.08 -0.48
C LYS A 351 8.97 -29.15 0.06
N TYR A 352 10.29 -28.99 -0.08
CA TYR A 352 11.27 -30.06 0.17
C TYR A 352 12.52 -29.69 1.00
N GLN A 353 12.81 -28.43 1.26
CA GLN A 353 13.96 -28.04 2.10
C GLN A 353 13.65 -26.81 2.95
N SER A 354 13.59 -26.99 4.26
CA SER A 354 13.64 -25.89 5.22
C SER A 354 15.11 -25.47 5.39
N THR A 355 15.47 -24.27 4.94
CA THR A 355 16.79 -23.69 5.23
C THR A 355 16.96 -23.52 6.73
N SER A 356 18.04 -24.05 7.29
CA SER A 356 18.34 -23.92 8.72
C SER A 356 18.84 -22.50 9.05
N LEU A 357 18.72 -22.10 10.33
CA LEU A 357 19.27 -20.82 10.80
C LEU A 357 20.80 -20.76 10.62
N ASP A 358 21.48 -21.88 10.75
CA ASP A 358 22.94 -21.96 10.60
C ASP A 358 23.36 -21.75 9.13
N GLU A 359 22.62 -22.31 8.15
CA GLU A 359 22.86 -22.11 6.72
C GLU A 359 22.63 -20.63 6.33
N LEU A 360 21.54 -20.01 6.78
CA LEU A 360 21.30 -18.58 6.56
C LEU A 360 22.41 -17.72 7.18
N ALA A 361 22.89 -18.09 8.37
CA ALA A 361 23.98 -17.41 9.03
C ALA A 361 25.29 -17.50 8.24
N ALA A 362 25.63 -18.69 7.74
CA ALA A 362 26.84 -18.90 6.94
C ALA A 362 26.83 -18.05 5.64
N VAL A 363 25.69 -17.98 4.95
CA VAL A 363 25.55 -17.09 3.78
C VAL A 363 25.73 -15.64 4.17
N MET A 364 25.13 -15.19 5.29
CA MET A 364 25.23 -13.81 5.76
C MET A 364 26.66 -13.43 6.14
N ASP A 365 27.45 -14.36 6.69
CA ASP A 365 28.85 -14.13 7.08
C ASP A 365 29.76 -13.90 5.87
N SER A 366 29.42 -14.46 4.73
CA SER A 366 30.15 -14.27 3.47
C SER A 366 29.80 -12.95 2.73
N VAL A 367 28.79 -12.22 3.18
CA VAL A 367 28.40 -10.90 2.62
C VAL A 367 29.47 -9.86 3.02
N LYS A 368 30.10 -9.21 2.05
CA LYS A 368 31.17 -8.22 2.24
C LYS A 368 30.67 -6.80 2.49
#